data_605a21a387bcfc37c53ba2eaf4e2e26b
#
_entry.id   605a21a387bcfc37c53ba2eaf4e2e26b
#
_cell.length_a   1.000
_cell.length_b   1.000
_cell.length_c   1.000
_cell.angle_alpha   90.00
_cell.angle_beta   90.00
_cell.angle_gamma   90.00
#
_symmetry.space_group_name_H-M   'P 1'
#
loop_
_entity.id
_entity.type
_entity.pdbx_description
1 polymer ?
#
loop_
_entity_poly.entity_id
_entity_poly.type
_entity_poly.pdbx_seq_one_letter_code
_entity_poly.pdbx_strand_id
1 'polypeptide(L)'
;MRTALTAALALTFAPAPLFAKNLYIETGKLVDVAAGKVLTGQCITTTDEKITHVAPCGPTPSGSERLDWSAYTVLPGLIDLHTHLADVGQSADLALPLKTSQAATALIGAHNARVTLEAGFTTVRDVGTYRGLTDVALRNAIDAGHVPGPRMFVSGAYITTPMGGGELNGVVPNEQLPADMRLGVSATDEEAAAKTAYLIEQGADFIKTIATGAVLAIGTEPGEPELTEAQLRAVVDTAKEKGKFVTAHAHGAIGIKNAIRAGVRSIEHASLIDDEALALAKASGTWLVMDIYNGDYIDDVGTKEGWPEEYLRKNRETTDVQRAGFAKAVKMDVKLAYGTDSGVYPHGDNAKQFAYMVRYGMSPMQAIQSATIRAAELLGKADEVGSVAPGRFADLVAVEGDPLADIRVLETVSHVMKGSALIQ
;
A
#
# COMPACT_ATOMS: atom_id res chain seq x y z
N MET A 1 -1.94 -46.99 56.31
CA MET A 1 -2.18 -45.97 55.28
C MET A 1 -0.84 -45.56 54.67
N ARG A 2 -0.58 -45.98 53.43
CA ARG A 2 0.63 -45.61 52.71
C ARG A 2 0.25 -44.55 51.68
N THR A 3 0.74 -43.33 51.88
CA THR A 3 0.59 -42.20 50.96
C THR A 3 1.59 -42.38 49.83
N ALA A 4 1.12 -42.59 48.60
CA ALA A 4 1.93 -42.57 47.40
C ALA A 4 2.11 -41.11 46.92
N LEU A 5 3.35 -40.65 46.88
CA LEU A 5 3.71 -39.34 46.30
C LEU A 5 3.89 -39.53 44.79
N THR A 6 3.01 -38.99 44.00
CA THR A 6 3.14 -38.94 42.53
C THR A 6 4.00 -37.73 42.15
N ALA A 7 5.21 -37.97 41.71
CA ALA A 7 6.05 -36.92 41.15
C ALA A 7 5.59 -36.61 39.69
N ALA A 8 5.05 -35.43 39.45
CA ALA A 8 4.80 -34.92 38.10
C ALA A 8 6.10 -34.47 37.46
N LEU A 9 6.54 -35.17 36.44
CA LEU A 9 7.69 -34.77 35.59
C LEU A 9 7.23 -33.65 34.63
N ALA A 10 7.57 -32.40 34.91
CA ALA A 10 7.38 -31.30 34.02
C ALA A 10 8.38 -31.40 32.86
N LEU A 11 7.93 -31.84 31.67
CA LEU A 11 8.72 -31.70 30.43
C LEU A 11 8.77 -30.21 30.05
N THR A 12 9.89 -29.57 30.34
CA THR A 12 10.20 -28.27 29.78
C THR A 12 10.62 -28.47 28.32
N PHE A 13 9.72 -28.15 27.38
CA PHE A 13 10.09 -27.94 25.98
C PHE A 13 10.98 -26.70 25.93
N ALA A 14 12.30 -26.87 25.88
CA ALA A 14 13.18 -25.81 25.43
C ALA A 14 12.89 -25.58 23.93
N PRO A 15 12.64 -24.34 23.50
CA PRO A 15 12.52 -24.07 22.05
C PRO A 15 13.84 -24.50 21.40
N ALA A 16 13.73 -25.28 20.30
CA ALA A 16 14.89 -25.60 19.49
C ALA A 16 15.57 -24.29 19.08
N PRO A 17 16.91 -24.20 19.11
CA PRO A 17 17.57 -23.00 18.61
C PRO A 17 17.16 -22.81 17.16
N LEU A 18 16.50 -21.66 16.83
CA LEU A 18 16.34 -21.21 15.48
C LEU A 18 17.76 -20.97 14.96
N PHE A 19 18.30 -21.91 14.21
CA PHE A 19 19.55 -21.66 13.48
C PHE A 19 19.25 -20.53 12.49
N ALA A 20 20.08 -19.48 12.55
CA ALA A 20 20.06 -18.39 11.60
C ALA A 20 20.07 -18.95 10.17
N LYS A 21 19.05 -18.65 9.37
CA LYS A 21 19.01 -19.09 7.98
C LYS A 21 19.94 -18.16 7.18
N ASN A 22 21.09 -18.68 6.76
CA ASN A 22 22.01 -17.95 5.90
C ASN A 22 21.76 -18.36 4.45
N LEU A 23 21.47 -17.40 3.57
CA LEU A 23 21.35 -17.62 2.14
C LEU A 23 22.48 -16.91 1.39
N TYR A 24 22.90 -17.53 0.29
CA TYR A 24 23.80 -16.94 -0.69
C TYR A 24 23.10 -17.01 -2.05
N ILE A 25 22.58 -15.85 -2.50
CA ILE A 25 21.71 -15.73 -3.68
C ILE A 25 22.57 -15.20 -4.82
N GLU A 26 22.77 -16.01 -5.86
CA GLU A 26 23.45 -15.60 -7.08
C GLU A 26 22.44 -14.98 -8.05
N THR A 27 22.70 -13.75 -8.54
CA THR A 27 21.80 -13.03 -9.45
C THR A 27 22.40 -12.92 -10.84
N GLY A 28 21.58 -13.04 -11.89
CA GLY A 28 22.02 -12.75 -13.27
C GLY A 28 22.22 -11.25 -13.46
N LYS A 29 21.19 -10.48 -13.15
CA LYS A 29 21.21 -9.02 -13.07
C LYS A 29 20.65 -8.58 -11.73
N LEU A 30 21.16 -7.49 -11.17
CA LEU A 30 20.64 -6.83 -9.97
C LEU A 30 20.32 -5.37 -10.31
N VAL A 31 19.08 -4.96 -10.11
CA VAL A 31 18.68 -3.55 -10.27
C VAL A 31 19.07 -2.79 -9.01
N ASP A 32 20.12 -2.00 -9.10
CA ASP A 32 20.51 -1.04 -8.07
C ASP A 32 19.65 0.22 -8.23
N VAL A 33 18.51 0.23 -7.56
CA VAL A 33 17.53 1.32 -7.62
C VAL A 33 18.07 2.63 -7.04
N ALA A 34 18.99 2.57 -6.09
CA ALA A 34 19.60 3.73 -5.47
C ALA A 34 20.56 4.42 -6.43
N ALA A 35 21.40 3.67 -7.15
CA ALA A 35 22.31 4.21 -8.15
C ALA A 35 21.67 4.37 -9.54
N GLY A 36 20.44 3.88 -9.74
CA GLY A 36 19.73 3.95 -11.02
C GLY A 36 20.40 3.14 -12.14
N LYS A 37 20.99 1.98 -11.83
CA LYS A 37 21.74 1.15 -12.78
C LYS A 37 21.49 -0.35 -12.58
N VAL A 38 21.89 -1.15 -13.57
CA VAL A 38 21.89 -2.61 -13.47
C VAL A 38 23.31 -3.10 -13.27
N LEU A 39 23.48 -3.99 -12.30
CA LEU A 39 24.73 -4.68 -12.00
C LEU A 39 24.63 -6.13 -12.49
N THR A 40 25.77 -6.72 -12.88
CA THR A 40 25.87 -8.15 -13.25
C THR A 40 26.85 -8.85 -12.32
N GLY A 41 26.67 -10.20 -12.18
CA GLY A 41 27.60 -11.00 -11.37
C GLY A 41 27.61 -10.63 -9.90
N GLN A 42 26.49 -10.17 -9.35
CA GLN A 42 26.34 -9.85 -7.94
C GLN A 42 25.72 -11.02 -7.18
N CYS A 43 26.17 -11.20 -5.95
CA CYS A 43 25.59 -12.14 -5.01
C CYS A 43 25.12 -11.41 -3.76
N ILE A 44 23.97 -11.84 -3.25
CA ILE A 44 23.34 -11.29 -2.04
C ILE A 44 23.50 -12.33 -0.93
N THR A 45 24.09 -11.93 0.19
CA THR A 45 24.15 -12.79 1.39
C THR A 45 23.15 -12.29 2.40
N THR A 46 22.38 -13.19 3.00
CA THR A 46 21.43 -12.87 4.07
C THR A 46 21.75 -13.65 5.33
N THR A 47 21.37 -13.10 6.48
CA THR A 47 21.36 -13.79 7.78
C THR A 47 20.03 -13.46 8.44
N ASP A 48 19.29 -14.48 8.84
CA ASP A 48 17.90 -14.34 9.27
C ASP A 48 17.08 -13.61 8.20
N GLU A 49 16.40 -12.52 8.57
CA GLU A 49 15.57 -11.74 7.65
C GLU A 49 16.32 -10.62 6.91
N LYS A 50 17.63 -10.44 7.16
CA LYS A 50 18.36 -9.25 6.71
C LYS A 50 19.45 -9.56 5.68
N ILE A 51 19.60 -8.63 4.74
CA ILE A 51 20.78 -8.62 3.85
C ILE A 51 22.00 -8.20 4.65
N THR A 52 23.06 -8.99 4.57
CA THR A 52 24.34 -8.70 5.22
C THR A 52 25.38 -8.19 4.24
N HIS A 53 25.40 -8.72 3.00
CA HIS A 53 26.35 -8.31 1.96
C HIS A 53 25.71 -8.32 0.58
N VAL A 54 26.18 -7.41 -0.27
CA VAL A 54 25.97 -7.40 -1.72
C VAL A 54 27.33 -7.15 -2.35
N ALA A 55 27.84 -8.14 -3.09
CA ALA A 55 29.20 -8.10 -3.64
C ALA A 55 29.32 -8.94 -4.93
N PRO A 56 30.37 -8.77 -5.74
CA PRO A 56 30.66 -9.71 -6.82
C PRO A 56 30.65 -11.14 -6.35
N CYS A 57 30.06 -12.04 -7.15
CA CYS A 57 29.93 -13.45 -6.78
C CYS A 57 31.29 -14.12 -6.58
N GLY A 58 31.37 -14.94 -5.56
CA GLY A 58 32.53 -15.72 -5.16
C GLY A 58 32.13 -17.11 -4.66
N PRO A 59 33.01 -17.81 -3.95
CA PRO A 59 32.66 -19.07 -3.31
C PRO A 59 31.52 -18.89 -2.29
N THR A 60 30.56 -19.82 -2.28
CA THR A 60 29.49 -19.82 -1.28
C THR A 60 30.07 -19.85 0.14
N PRO A 61 29.72 -18.89 1.01
CA PRO A 61 30.20 -18.89 2.40
C PRO A 61 29.80 -20.17 3.13
N SER A 62 30.70 -20.64 3.98
CA SER A 62 30.45 -21.85 4.80
C SER A 62 29.21 -21.66 5.66
N GLY A 63 28.31 -22.65 5.66
CA GLY A 63 27.06 -22.61 6.42
C GLY A 63 25.91 -21.83 5.75
N SER A 64 26.11 -21.35 4.51
CA SER A 64 25.05 -20.74 3.72
C SER A 64 24.43 -21.74 2.72
N GLU A 65 23.11 -21.69 2.61
CA GLU A 65 22.37 -22.34 1.51
C GLU A 65 22.49 -21.49 0.25
N ARG A 66 22.90 -22.10 -0.88
CA ARG A 66 22.99 -21.40 -2.17
C ARG A 66 21.66 -21.44 -2.87
N LEU A 67 21.21 -20.25 -3.34
CA LEU A 67 20.05 -20.07 -4.17
C LEU A 67 20.48 -19.50 -5.53
N ASP A 68 20.20 -20.24 -6.60
CA ASP A 68 20.60 -19.87 -7.97
C ASP A 68 19.49 -19.10 -8.69
N TRP A 69 19.66 -17.78 -8.76
CA TRP A 69 18.82 -16.86 -9.54
C TRP A 69 19.62 -16.23 -10.70
N SER A 70 20.67 -16.92 -11.17
CA SER A 70 21.53 -16.40 -12.25
C SER A 70 20.83 -16.23 -13.59
N ALA A 71 19.67 -16.86 -13.79
CA ALA A 71 18.83 -16.68 -14.99
C ALA A 71 17.92 -15.43 -14.91
N TYR A 72 17.81 -14.79 -13.75
CA TYR A 72 16.80 -13.74 -13.49
C TYR A 72 17.42 -12.36 -13.31
N THR A 73 16.56 -11.35 -13.51
CA THR A 73 16.80 -9.98 -13.03
C THR A 73 16.16 -9.82 -11.65
N VAL A 74 16.98 -9.49 -10.67
CA VAL A 74 16.55 -9.32 -9.27
C VAL A 74 16.38 -7.84 -8.93
N LEU A 75 15.29 -7.53 -8.22
CA LEU A 75 14.93 -6.21 -7.73
C LEU A 75 14.66 -6.28 -6.22
N PRO A 76 14.66 -5.12 -5.50
CA PRO A 76 14.04 -5.07 -4.18
C PRO A 76 12.57 -5.51 -4.27
N GLY A 77 12.05 -6.08 -3.19
CA GLY A 77 10.61 -6.31 -3.07
C GLY A 77 9.81 -5.03 -3.33
N LEU A 78 8.75 -5.14 -4.11
CA LEU A 78 7.92 -4.01 -4.52
C LEU A 78 7.07 -3.50 -3.36
N ILE A 79 6.77 -2.20 -3.39
CA ILE A 79 5.98 -1.50 -2.38
C ILE A 79 4.78 -0.84 -3.05
N ASP A 80 3.57 -1.14 -2.58
CA ASP A 80 2.34 -0.50 -3.00
C ASP A 80 1.77 0.35 -1.85
N LEU A 81 1.65 1.66 -2.08
CA LEU A 81 1.25 2.61 -1.03
C LEU A 81 -0.24 2.92 -1.00
N HIS A 82 -1.04 2.24 -1.82
CA HIS A 82 -2.48 2.43 -1.85
C HIS A 82 -3.17 1.11 -2.16
N THR A 83 -3.51 0.35 -1.12
CA THR A 83 -4.25 -0.91 -1.23
C THR A 83 -5.44 -0.92 -0.28
N HIS A 84 -6.41 -1.81 -0.56
CA HIS A 84 -7.56 -2.12 0.26
C HIS A 84 -7.65 -3.63 0.48
N LEU A 85 -6.59 -4.23 1.06
CA LEU A 85 -6.52 -5.69 1.24
C LEU A 85 -7.63 -6.20 2.13
N ALA A 86 -7.91 -5.49 3.24
CA ALA A 86 -8.90 -5.88 4.22
C ALA A 86 -10.30 -5.35 3.87
N ASP A 87 -10.67 -5.40 2.59
CA ASP A 87 -12.00 -5.03 2.12
C ASP A 87 -12.54 -6.07 1.10
N VAL A 88 -13.81 -5.94 0.73
CA VAL A 88 -14.51 -6.89 -0.16
C VAL A 88 -14.31 -6.59 -1.65
N GLY A 89 -13.63 -5.48 -1.98
CA GLY A 89 -13.46 -5.00 -3.35
C GLY A 89 -14.72 -4.33 -3.93
N GLN A 90 -14.55 -3.71 -5.08
CA GLN A 90 -15.63 -3.01 -5.79
C GLN A 90 -16.49 -3.99 -6.60
N SER A 91 -17.78 -3.73 -6.65
CA SER A 91 -18.74 -4.53 -7.41
C SER A 91 -20.01 -3.73 -7.73
N ALA A 92 -20.91 -4.30 -8.56
CA ALA A 92 -22.24 -3.74 -8.81
C ALA A 92 -23.15 -3.79 -7.56
N ASP A 93 -22.87 -4.67 -6.59
CA ASP A 93 -23.63 -4.75 -5.32
C ASP A 93 -23.05 -3.78 -4.29
N LEU A 94 -23.56 -2.55 -4.27
CA LEU A 94 -23.16 -1.52 -3.31
C LEU A 94 -23.32 -1.94 -1.84
N ALA A 95 -24.20 -2.91 -1.58
CA ALA A 95 -24.44 -3.41 -0.23
C ALA A 95 -23.46 -4.50 0.21
N LEU A 96 -22.54 -4.92 -0.67
CA LEU A 96 -21.60 -6.00 -0.36
C LEU A 96 -20.79 -5.75 0.93
N PRO A 97 -20.22 -4.55 1.18
CA PRO A 97 -19.52 -4.26 2.44
C PRO A 97 -20.43 -4.38 3.67
N LEU A 98 -21.71 -3.99 3.53
CA LEU A 98 -22.70 -4.10 4.62
C LEU A 98 -23.11 -5.55 4.90
N LYS A 99 -23.28 -6.37 3.83
CA LYS A 99 -23.67 -7.78 3.92
C LYS A 99 -22.54 -8.68 4.44
N THR A 100 -21.28 -8.27 4.28
CA THR A 100 -20.12 -9.05 4.69
C THR A 100 -19.71 -8.68 6.11
N SER A 101 -19.61 -9.66 7.01
CA SER A 101 -19.20 -9.42 8.40
C SER A 101 -17.71 -9.05 8.48
N GLN A 102 -17.29 -8.37 9.57
CA GLN A 102 -15.86 -8.09 9.83
C GLN A 102 -14.99 -9.35 9.76
N ALA A 103 -15.46 -10.48 10.34
CA ALA A 103 -14.72 -11.73 10.30
C ALA A 103 -14.55 -12.27 8.87
N ALA A 104 -15.60 -12.19 8.04
CA ALA A 104 -15.52 -12.61 6.65
C ALA A 104 -14.60 -11.65 5.84
N THR A 105 -14.68 -10.34 6.07
CA THR A 105 -13.81 -9.35 5.45
C THR A 105 -12.34 -9.61 5.79
N ALA A 106 -12.01 -9.92 7.04
CA ALA A 106 -10.65 -10.26 7.45
C ALA A 106 -10.11 -11.53 6.75
N LEU A 107 -10.97 -12.55 6.54
CA LEU A 107 -10.60 -13.77 5.81
C LEU A 107 -10.39 -13.49 4.31
N ILE A 108 -11.22 -12.65 3.69
CA ILE A 108 -11.01 -12.15 2.33
C ILE A 108 -9.68 -11.40 2.27
N GLY A 109 -9.41 -10.54 3.25
CA GLY A 109 -8.15 -9.81 3.37
C GLY A 109 -6.92 -10.72 3.45
N ALA A 110 -7.02 -11.86 4.13
CA ALA A 110 -5.92 -12.85 4.17
C ALA A 110 -5.63 -13.46 2.79
N HIS A 111 -6.67 -13.73 1.98
CA HIS A 111 -6.50 -14.14 0.59
C HIS A 111 -5.84 -13.03 -0.24
N ASN A 112 -6.36 -11.80 -0.15
CA ASN A 112 -5.86 -10.64 -0.88
C ASN A 112 -4.39 -10.36 -0.54
N ALA A 113 -4.02 -10.43 0.74
CA ALA A 113 -2.65 -10.26 1.20
C ALA A 113 -1.70 -11.30 0.60
N ARG A 114 -2.13 -12.57 0.55
CA ARG A 114 -1.34 -13.65 -0.05
C ARG A 114 -1.09 -13.40 -1.54
N VAL A 115 -2.13 -13.12 -2.33
CA VAL A 115 -1.96 -12.91 -3.78
C VAL A 115 -1.17 -11.65 -4.10
N THR A 116 -1.28 -10.60 -3.29
CA THR A 116 -0.48 -9.38 -3.41
C THR A 116 1.01 -9.65 -3.12
N LEU A 117 1.30 -10.47 -2.09
CA LEU A 117 2.67 -10.89 -1.79
C LEU A 117 3.25 -11.75 -2.92
N GLU A 118 2.48 -12.73 -3.42
CA GLU A 118 2.86 -13.58 -4.55
C GLU A 118 3.11 -12.79 -5.85
N ALA A 119 2.43 -11.65 -6.02
CA ALA A 119 2.69 -10.72 -7.12
C ALA A 119 3.95 -9.84 -6.94
N GLY A 120 4.74 -10.07 -5.87
CA GLY A 120 6.02 -9.37 -5.63
C GLY A 120 5.93 -8.12 -4.75
N PHE A 121 4.75 -7.75 -4.28
CA PHE A 121 4.57 -6.62 -3.37
C PHE A 121 4.79 -7.08 -1.92
N THR A 122 6.02 -6.97 -1.46
CA THR A 122 6.45 -7.43 -0.12
C THR A 122 6.10 -6.46 0.99
N THR A 123 5.78 -5.23 0.65
CA THR A 123 5.35 -4.18 1.58
C THR A 123 4.15 -3.43 0.98
N VAL A 124 3.14 -3.13 1.81
CA VAL A 124 1.98 -2.34 1.40
C VAL A 124 1.58 -1.31 2.45
N ARG A 125 0.97 -0.21 1.99
CA ARG A 125 0.20 0.70 2.82
C ARG A 125 -1.27 0.50 2.48
N ASP A 126 -2.00 -0.12 3.41
CA ASP A 126 -3.44 -0.34 3.31
C ASP A 126 -4.17 0.89 3.85
N VAL A 127 -4.86 1.60 2.96
CA VAL A 127 -5.32 2.97 3.26
C VAL A 127 -6.74 3.05 3.81
N GLY A 128 -7.23 1.94 4.36
CA GLY A 128 -8.49 1.87 5.08
C GLY A 128 -9.48 0.88 4.50
N THR A 129 -10.54 0.69 5.25
CA THR A 129 -11.58 -0.31 5.00
C THR A 129 -12.93 0.21 5.49
N TYR A 130 -14.03 -0.20 4.85
CA TYR A 130 -15.38 0.09 5.34
C TYR A 130 -15.68 -0.62 6.66
N ARG A 131 -15.16 -1.83 6.88
CA ARG A 131 -15.26 -2.55 8.16
C ARG A 131 -14.08 -2.18 9.05
N GLY A 132 -14.19 -1.09 9.76
CA GLY A 132 -13.09 -0.51 10.50
C GLY A 132 -12.29 -1.49 11.35
N LEU A 133 -10.96 -1.30 11.38
CA LEU A 133 -9.95 -2.10 12.09
C LEU A 133 -9.74 -3.54 11.55
N THR A 134 -10.37 -3.95 10.45
CA THR A 134 -10.08 -5.26 9.82
C THR A 134 -8.67 -5.30 9.23
N ASP A 135 -8.16 -4.19 8.71
CA ASP A 135 -6.78 -4.02 8.26
C ASP A 135 -5.76 -4.15 9.42
N VAL A 136 -6.06 -3.58 10.59
CA VAL A 136 -5.26 -3.74 11.81
C VAL A 136 -5.21 -5.21 12.24
N ALA A 137 -6.37 -5.89 12.21
CA ALA A 137 -6.45 -7.31 12.56
C ALA A 137 -5.64 -8.18 11.57
N LEU A 138 -5.75 -7.89 10.27
CA LEU A 138 -5.02 -8.60 9.22
C LEU A 138 -3.50 -8.39 9.36
N ARG A 139 -3.04 -7.14 9.52
CA ARG A 139 -1.63 -6.84 9.76
C ARG A 139 -1.08 -7.60 10.96
N ASN A 140 -1.80 -7.58 12.09
CA ASN A 140 -1.38 -8.28 13.30
C ASN A 140 -1.32 -9.81 13.10
N ALA A 141 -2.23 -10.40 12.31
CA ALA A 141 -2.20 -11.81 11.98
C ALA A 141 -1.00 -12.19 11.08
N ILE A 142 -0.63 -11.33 10.14
CA ILE A 142 0.55 -11.49 9.28
C ILE A 142 1.84 -11.37 10.11
N ASP A 143 1.94 -10.36 10.97
CA ASP A 143 3.10 -10.13 11.83
C ASP A 143 3.31 -11.27 12.84
N ALA A 144 2.23 -11.89 13.30
CA ALA A 144 2.27 -13.08 14.16
C ALA A 144 2.54 -14.38 13.38
N GLY A 145 2.63 -14.34 12.05
CA GLY A 145 2.85 -15.52 11.20
C GLY A 145 1.65 -16.46 11.08
N HIS A 146 0.45 -16.00 11.43
CA HIS A 146 -0.77 -16.80 11.33
C HIS A 146 -1.25 -16.94 9.88
N VAL A 147 -1.03 -15.92 9.06
CA VAL A 147 -1.36 -15.92 7.63
C VAL A 147 -0.22 -15.30 6.81
N PRO A 148 0.02 -15.75 5.56
CA PRO A 148 1.00 -15.12 4.69
C PRO A 148 0.50 -13.76 4.21
N GLY A 149 1.41 -12.80 4.04
CA GLY A 149 1.11 -11.49 3.50
C GLY A 149 2.32 -10.56 3.48
N PRO A 150 2.19 -9.37 2.87
CA PRO A 150 3.24 -8.35 2.86
C PRO A 150 3.43 -7.73 4.26
N ARG A 151 4.47 -6.91 4.43
CA ARG A 151 4.57 -5.97 5.57
C ARG A 151 3.50 -4.91 5.38
N MET A 152 2.53 -4.83 6.28
CA MET A 152 1.41 -3.90 6.15
C MET A 152 1.60 -2.69 7.07
N PHE A 153 1.29 -1.51 6.52
CA PHE A 153 1.04 -0.28 7.27
C PHE A 153 -0.43 0.08 7.07
N VAL A 154 -1.18 0.30 8.15
CA VAL A 154 -2.65 0.32 8.14
C VAL A 154 -3.22 1.60 8.77
N SER A 155 -4.40 2.04 8.32
CA SER A 155 -5.05 3.25 8.80
C SER A 155 -6.29 3.02 9.68
N GLY A 156 -6.79 1.80 9.74
CA GLY A 156 -7.90 1.41 10.60
C GLY A 156 -9.28 1.78 10.08
N ALA A 157 -9.49 3.01 9.64
CA ALA A 157 -10.72 3.51 9.01
C ALA A 157 -10.46 4.86 8.32
N TYR A 158 -11.43 5.33 7.53
CA TYR A 158 -11.39 6.67 6.91
C TYR A 158 -11.86 7.75 7.87
N ILE A 159 -11.09 8.84 8.05
CA ILE A 159 -11.63 10.08 8.62
C ILE A 159 -12.35 10.81 7.48
N THR A 160 -13.65 10.93 7.61
CA THR A 160 -14.56 11.46 6.59
C THR A 160 -15.69 12.27 7.22
N THR A 161 -16.36 13.12 6.43
CA THR A 161 -17.57 13.82 6.86
C THR A 161 -18.80 12.89 6.78
N PRO A 162 -19.87 13.15 7.53
CA PRO A 162 -21.14 12.45 7.32
C PRO A 162 -21.61 12.52 5.86
N MET A 163 -22.00 11.39 5.28
CA MET A 163 -22.37 11.21 3.88
C MET A 163 -21.24 11.54 2.87
N GLY A 164 -19.99 11.65 3.32
CA GLY A 164 -18.83 11.87 2.46
C GLY A 164 -18.37 10.62 1.73
N GLY A 165 -17.34 10.77 0.88
CA GLY A 165 -16.80 9.71 0.02
C GLY A 165 -16.20 8.52 0.77
N GLY A 166 -15.94 8.65 2.08
CA GLY A 166 -15.46 7.55 2.92
C GLY A 166 -16.57 6.81 3.67
N GLU A 167 -17.83 7.18 3.52
CA GLU A 167 -18.97 6.48 4.12
C GLU A 167 -19.71 5.66 3.05
N LEU A 168 -20.33 4.56 3.45
CA LEU A 168 -21.12 3.72 2.54
C LEU A 168 -22.48 4.37 2.29
N ASN A 169 -22.61 5.10 1.18
CA ASN A 169 -23.80 5.87 0.82
C ASN A 169 -24.73 5.10 -0.12
N GLY A 170 -26.03 5.44 -0.10
CA GLY A 170 -27.01 4.95 -1.07
C GLY A 170 -27.52 3.53 -0.86
N VAL A 171 -27.15 2.87 0.24
CA VAL A 171 -27.54 1.48 0.55
C VAL A 171 -28.65 1.46 1.60
N VAL A 172 -28.42 2.09 2.72
CA VAL A 172 -29.36 2.30 3.84
C VAL A 172 -29.16 3.71 4.34
N PRO A 173 -30.11 4.29 5.14
CA PRO A 173 -29.82 5.51 5.86
C PRO A 173 -28.54 5.39 6.67
N ASN A 174 -27.62 6.35 6.55
CA ASN A 174 -26.26 6.20 7.11
C ASN A 174 -26.26 5.99 8.64
N GLU A 175 -27.29 6.49 9.36
CA GLU A 175 -27.46 6.27 10.81
C GLU A 175 -27.76 4.80 11.17
N GLN A 176 -28.15 3.99 10.19
CA GLN A 176 -28.41 2.56 10.35
C GLN A 176 -27.20 1.69 10.00
N LEU A 177 -26.12 2.27 9.50
CA LEU A 177 -24.86 1.55 9.28
C LEU A 177 -24.30 1.06 10.64
N PRO A 178 -23.70 -0.13 10.69
CA PRO A 178 -23.01 -0.63 11.86
C PRO A 178 -21.96 0.35 12.39
N ALA A 179 -21.77 0.41 13.70
CA ALA A 179 -20.84 1.35 14.34
C ALA A 179 -19.39 1.19 13.83
N ASP A 180 -18.98 -0.02 13.51
CA ASP A 180 -17.65 -0.31 12.94
C ASP A 180 -17.45 0.31 11.54
N MET A 181 -18.51 0.56 10.78
CA MET A 181 -18.46 1.22 9.48
C MET A 181 -18.43 2.76 9.59
N ARG A 182 -18.53 3.31 10.78
CA ARG A 182 -18.60 4.75 11.05
C ARG A 182 -17.53 5.25 12.01
N LEU A 183 -16.47 4.48 12.25
CA LEU A 183 -15.44 4.79 13.24
C LEU A 183 -14.78 6.15 13.01
N GLY A 184 -14.58 6.56 11.75
CA GLY A 184 -13.93 7.82 11.39
C GLY A 184 -14.88 8.93 10.93
N VAL A 185 -16.21 8.71 10.90
CA VAL A 185 -17.17 9.74 10.46
C VAL A 185 -17.22 10.88 11.49
N SER A 186 -16.90 12.09 11.08
CA SER A 186 -16.75 13.27 11.97
C SER A 186 -17.31 14.53 11.30
N ALA A 187 -18.13 15.29 12.04
CA ALA A 187 -18.77 16.52 11.56
C ALA A 187 -17.99 17.78 11.96
N THR A 188 -17.17 17.72 13.03
CA THR A 188 -16.41 18.86 13.55
C THR A 188 -14.92 18.57 13.65
N ASP A 189 -14.12 19.62 13.86
CA ASP A 189 -12.67 19.54 14.06
C ASP A 189 -12.32 18.70 15.29
N GLU A 190 -13.08 18.88 16.39
CA GLU A 190 -12.89 18.16 17.65
C GLU A 190 -13.21 16.67 17.48
N GLU A 191 -14.29 16.33 16.74
CA GLU A 191 -14.62 14.93 16.44
C GLU A 191 -13.55 14.28 15.57
N ALA A 192 -13.05 15.00 14.56
CA ALA A 192 -12.00 14.50 13.68
C ALA A 192 -10.71 14.22 14.47
N ALA A 193 -10.31 15.13 15.36
CA ALA A 193 -9.17 14.94 16.27
C ALA A 193 -9.37 13.73 17.20
N ALA A 194 -10.54 13.63 17.84
CA ALA A 194 -10.84 12.54 18.78
C ALA A 194 -10.82 11.16 18.08
N LYS A 195 -11.40 11.06 16.87
CA LYS A 195 -11.40 9.83 16.10
C LYS A 195 -10.02 9.48 15.55
N THR A 196 -9.22 10.47 15.18
CA THR A 196 -7.81 10.28 14.84
C THR A 196 -7.04 9.68 16.01
N ALA A 197 -7.17 10.24 17.22
CA ALA A 197 -6.54 9.71 18.42
C ALA A 197 -6.98 8.26 18.69
N TYR A 198 -8.28 7.99 18.60
CA TYR A 198 -8.84 6.65 18.78
C TYR A 198 -8.26 5.63 17.80
N LEU A 199 -8.26 5.91 16.49
CA LEU A 199 -7.72 4.98 15.49
C LEU A 199 -6.24 4.66 15.74
N ILE A 200 -5.44 5.65 16.14
CA ILE A 200 -4.03 5.44 16.49
C ILE A 200 -3.91 4.55 17.73
N GLU A 201 -4.75 4.74 18.74
CA GLU A 201 -4.79 3.91 19.96
C GLU A 201 -5.24 2.47 19.66
N GLN A 202 -6.08 2.27 18.63
CA GLN A 202 -6.45 0.94 18.14
C GLN A 202 -5.39 0.30 17.25
N GLY A 203 -4.28 0.97 16.96
CA GLY A 203 -3.13 0.39 16.26
C GLY A 203 -2.95 0.87 14.81
N ALA A 204 -3.59 1.94 14.39
CA ALA A 204 -3.30 2.55 13.09
C ALA A 204 -1.84 3.05 13.04
N ASP A 205 -1.16 2.78 11.92
CA ASP A 205 0.24 3.20 11.68
C ASP A 205 0.31 4.63 11.15
N PHE A 206 -0.74 5.06 10.46
CA PHE A 206 -0.95 6.39 9.90
C PHE A 206 -2.47 6.65 9.82
N ILE A 207 -2.88 7.84 9.38
CA ILE A 207 -4.30 8.19 9.24
C ILE A 207 -4.63 8.48 7.77
N LYS A 208 -5.77 7.97 7.30
CA LYS A 208 -6.36 8.28 6.00
C LYS A 208 -7.54 9.23 6.18
N THR A 209 -7.49 10.38 5.50
CA THR A 209 -8.62 11.32 5.40
C THR A 209 -9.23 11.29 4.01
N ILE A 210 -10.52 11.65 3.92
CA ILE A 210 -11.23 11.84 2.67
C ILE A 210 -11.51 13.34 2.53
N ALA A 211 -10.68 14.03 1.75
CA ALA A 211 -10.71 15.48 1.65
C ALA A 211 -11.67 16.00 0.55
N THR A 212 -12.04 15.15 -0.40
CA THR A 212 -13.03 15.45 -1.46
C THR A 212 -13.98 14.29 -1.64
N GLY A 213 -15.05 14.50 -2.40
CA GLY A 213 -15.87 13.41 -2.89
C GLY A 213 -15.04 12.40 -3.72
N ALA A 214 -15.60 11.20 -3.89
CA ALA A 214 -14.92 10.06 -4.52
C ALA A 214 -15.60 9.63 -5.83
N VAL A 215 -14.82 9.04 -6.73
CA VAL A 215 -15.34 8.45 -7.97
C VAL A 215 -16.29 7.29 -7.65
N LEU A 216 -15.91 6.41 -6.74
CA LEU A 216 -16.66 5.20 -6.37
C LEU A 216 -17.45 5.39 -5.06
N ALA A 217 -18.16 6.50 -4.93
CA ALA A 217 -19.10 6.76 -3.84
C ALA A 217 -20.36 7.44 -4.38
N ILE A 218 -21.53 7.01 -3.94
CA ILE A 218 -22.82 7.61 -4.34
C ILE A 218 -23.03 8.95 -3.63
N GLY A 219 -23.55 9.93 -4.37
CA GLY A 219 -23.97 11.24 -3.83
C GLY A 219 -22.83 12.19 -3.50
N THR A 220 -21.61 11.92 -3.95
CA THR A 220 -20.45 12.81 -3.78
C THR A 220 -19.83 13.17 -5.12
N GLU A 221 -19.14 14.28 -5.23
CA GLU A 221 -18.49 14.71 -6.47
C GLU A 221 -16.97 14.85 -6.27
N PRO A 222 -16.13 14.24 -7.14
CA PRO A 222 -14.67 14.25 -6.98
C PRO A 222 -14.06 15.65 -6.93
N GLY A 223 -14.68 16.62 -7.59
CA GLY A 223 -14.22 18.02 -7.61
C GLY A 223 -14.48 18.79 -6.33
N GLU A 224 -15.45 18.34 -5.51
CA GLU A 224 -15.92 19.09 -4.35
C GLU A 224 -15.18 18.74 -3.07
N PRO A 225 -14.71 19.73 -2.29
CA PRO A 225 -14.09 19.49 -0.99
C PRO A 225 -15.14 19.02 0.02
N GLU A 226 -14.77 18.04 0.85
CA GLU A 226 -15.62 17.50 1.94
C GLU A 226 -15.10 17.90 3.32
N LEU A 227 -13.81 17.71 3.59
CA LEU A 227 -13.19 18.19 4.82
C LEU A 227 -12.61 19.59 4.61
N THR A 228 -12.87 20.46 5.56
CA THR A 228 -12.29 21.81 5.62
C THR A 228 -10.78 21.74 5.90
N GLU A 229 -10.02 22.80 5.56
CA GLU A 229 -8.62 22.88 5.95
C GLU A 229 -8.44 22.80 7.49
N ALA A 230 -9.38 23.34 8.27
CA ALA A 230 -9.36 23.29 9.73
C ALA A 230 -9.50 21.85 10.26
N GLN A 231 -10.47 21.08 9.73
CA GLN A 231 -10.64 19.66 10.07
C GLN A 231 -9.40 18.85 9.69
N LEU A 232 -8.87 19.02 8.47
CA LEU A 232 -7.65 18.35 8.03
C LEU A 232 -6.46 18.70 8.94
N ARG A 233 -6.33 19.95 9.37
CA ARG A 233 -5.29 20.40 10.29
C ARG A 233 -5.44 19.76 11.66
N ALA A 234 -6.65 19.68 12.20
CA ALA A 234 -6.92 19.03 13.48
C ALA A 234 -6.49 17.53 13.44
N VAL A 235 -6.76 16.83 12.34
CA VAL A 235 -6.30 15.45 12.11
C VAL A 235 -4.77 15.37 12.04
N VAL A 236 -4.14 16.26 11.26
CA VAL A 236 -2.67 16.28 11.08
C VAL A 236 -1.95 16.57 12.39
N ASP A 237 -2.40 17.58 13.14
CA ASP A 237 -1.78 17.96 14.41
C ASP A 237 -1.91 16.83 15.44
N THR A 238 -3.09 16.23 15.58
CA THR A 238 -3.32 15.07 16.46
C THR A 238 -2.44 13.87 16.09
N ALA A 239 -2.36 13.53 14.80
CA ALA A 239 -1.52 12.44 14.33
C ALA A 239 -0.03 12.71 14.60
N LYS A 240 0.43 13.94 14.36
CA LYS A 240 1.80 14.38 14.57
C LYS A 240 2.21 14.32 16.05
N GLU A 241 1.34 14.72 16.97
CA GLU A 241 1.57 14.60 18.43
C GLU A 241 1.80 13.14 18.86
N LYS A 242 1.19 12.19 18.16
CA LYS A 242 1.35 10.75 18.39
C LYS A 242 2.46 10.13 17.51
N GLY A 243 3.26 10.94 16.80
CA GLY A 243 4.36 10.46 15.93
C GLY A 243 3.89 9.78 14.65
N LYS A 244 2.65 10.03 14.21
CA LYS A 244 2.06 9.46 13.01
C LYS A 244 1.93 10.52 11.92
N PHE A 245 1.71 10.09 10.68
CA PHE A 245 1.44 10.96 9.54
C PHE A 245 0.03 10.76 8.99
N VAL A 246 -0.39 11.68 8.14
CA VAL A 246 -1.71 11.66 7.50
C VAL A 246 -1.54 11.61 6.00
N THR A 247 -2.39 10.84 5.32
CA THR A 247 -2.58 10.88 3.88
C THR A 247 -4.01 11.29 3.56
N ALA A 248 -4.23 11.93 2.41
CA ALA A 248 -5.54 12.41 2.01
C ALA A 248 -5.96 11.89 0.63
N HIS A 249 -7.11 11.23 0.56
CA HIS A 249 -7.86 11.10 -0.67
C HIS A 249 -8.28 12.50 -1.11
N ALA A 250 -7.89 12.92 -2.30
CA ALA A 250 -8.32 14.18 -2.86
C ALA A 250 -8.22 14.17 -4.38
N HIS A 251 -9.35 14.37 -5.06
CA HIS A 251 -9.41 14.53 -6.51
C HIS A 251 -9.39 16.00 -6.91
N GLY A 252 -10.26 16.82 -6.34
CA GLY A 252 -10.45 18.22 -6.68
C GLY A 252 -9.32 19.14 -6.19
N ALA A 253 -8.92 20.10 -7.01
CA ALA A 253 -7.79 21.00 -6.74
C ALA A 253 -7.92 21.78 -5.43
N ILE A 254 -9.14 22.16 -5.02
CA ILE A 254 -9.39 22.88 -3.75
C ILE A 254 -9.06 21.96 -2.57
N GLY A 255 -9.62 20.74 -2.54
CA GLY A 255 -9.35 19.76 -1.49
C GLY A 255 -7.88 19.36 -1.42
N ILE A 256 -7.22 19.18 -2.57
CA ILE A 256 -5.77 18.91 -2.65
C ILE A 256 -4.98 20.04 -1.98
N LYS A 257 -5.26 21.30 -2.33
CA LYS A 257 -4.56 22.46 -1.74
C LYS A 257 -4.82 22.60 -0.25
N ASN A 258 -6.06 22.36 0.21
CA ASN A 258 -6.40 22.36 1.64
C ASN A 258 -5.63 21.27 2.40
N ALA A 259 -5.57 20.06 1.86
CA ALA A 259 -4.84 18.96 2.47
C ALA A 259 -3.31 19.22 2.54
N ILE A 260 -2.72 19.76 1.47
CA ILE A 260 -1.31 20.14 1.45
C ILE A 260 -1.02 21.25 2.49
N ARG A 261 -1.86 22.29 2.57
CA ARG A 261 -1.71 23.38 3.57
C ARG A 261 -1.92 22.90 5.00
N ALA A 262 -2.78 21.92 5.20
CA ALA A 262 -2.95 21.25 6.49
C ALA A 262 -1.72 20.43 6.90
N GLY A 263 -0.85 20.03 5.96
CA GLY A 263 0.40 19.34 6.25
C GLY A 263 0.33 17.83 6.09
N VAL A 264 -0.55 17.29 5.23
CA VAL A 264 -0.57 15.86 4.92
C VAL A 264 0.73 15.43 4.24
N ARG A 265 1.15 14.20 4.48
CA ARG A 265 2.38 13.64 3.88
C ARG A 265 2.20 13.30 2.40
N SER A 266 1.02 12.77 2.03
CA SER A 266 0.72 12.42 0.64
C SER A 266 -0.73 12.73 0.28
N ILE A 267 -0.94 12.97 -1.02
CA ILE A 267 -2.24 13.06 -1.68
C ILE A 267 -2.42 11.80 -2.53
N GLU A 268 -3.53 11.13 -2.32
CA GLU A 268 -3.94 9.97 -3.10
C GLU A 268 -4.81 10.42 -4.29
N HIS A 269 -4.70 9.75 -5.44
CA HIS A 269 -5.40 10.00 -6.70
C HIS A 269 -5.01 11.31 -7.40
N ALA A 270 -5.23 12.45 -6.78
CA ALA A 270 -4.94 13.79 -7.33
C ALA A 270 -5.52 14.02 -8.74
N SER A 271 -6.71 13.46 -9.06
CA SER A 271 -7.19 13.33 -10.45
C SER A 271 -7.43 14.65 -11.15
N LEU A 272 -7.90 15.67 -10.45
CA LEU A 272 -8.21 17.01 -10.99
C LEU A 272 -7.19 18.06 -10.50
N ILE A 273 -5.93 17.63 -10.31
CA ILE A 273 -4.87 18.51 -9.82
C ILE A 273 -4.56 19.63 -10.83
N ASP A 274 -4.53 20.88 -10.37
CA ASP A 274 -4.16 22.05 -11.17
C ASP A 274 -2.67 22.41 -11.03
N ASP A 275 -2.20 23.35 -11.85
CA ASP A 275 -0.82 23.76 -11.87
C ASP A 275 -0.38 24.43 -10.55
N GLU A 276 -1.30 25.12 -9.85
CA GLU A 276 -1.05 25.70 -8.52
C GLU A 276 -0.86 24.61 -7.46
N ALA A 277 -1.70 23.59 -7.47
CA ALA A 277 -1.59 22.46 -6.53
C ALA A 277 -0.32 21.63 -6.78
N LEU A 278 0.08 21.43 -8.05
CA LEU A 278 1.37 20.82 -8.40
C LEU A 278 2.56 21.63 -7.88
N ALA A 279 2.53 22.96 -8.07
CA ALA A 279 3.57 23.84 -7.55
C ALA A 279 3.63 23.81 -6.01
N LEU A 280 2.47 23.79 -5.36
CA LEU A 280 2.36 23.70 -3.90
C LEU A 280 2.89 22.36 -3.38
N ALA A 281 2.52 21.23 -4.01
CA ALA A 281 3.01 19.90 -3.66
C ALA A 281 4.53 19.82 -3.78
N LYS A 282 5.10 20.38 -4.86
CA LYS A 282 6.55 20.46 -5.05
C LYS A 282 7.24 21.30 -3.96
N ALA A 283 6.69 22.47 -3.66
CA ALA A 283 7.27 23.40 -2.69
C ALA A 283 7.21 22.86 -1.24
N SER A 284 6.13 22.18 -0.87
CA SER A 284 5.95 21.56 0.45
C SER A 284 6.67 20.21 0.59
N GLY A 285 7.04 19.56 -0.53
CA GLY A 285 7.56 18.20 -0.54
C GLY A 285 6.49 17.14 -0.29
N THR A 286 5.21 17.48 -0.43
CA THR A 286 4.09 16.52 -0.34
C THR A 286 4.16 15.53 -1.49
N TRP A 287 3.99 14.25 -1.18
CA TRP A 287 3.98 13.19 -2.18
C TRP A 287 2.65 13.11 -2.92
N LEU A 288 2.69 12.69 -4.17
CA LEU A 288 1.50 12.27 -4.91
C LEU A 288 1.57 10.75 -5.13
N VAL A 289 0.47 10.06 -4.86
CA VAL A 289 0.28 8.63 -5.08
C VAL A 289 -0.94 8.49 -6.00
N MET A 290 -0.66 8.32 -7.31
CA MET A 290 -1.66 8.43 -8.37
C MET A 290 -1.87 7.07 -9.05
N ASP A 291 -3.09 6.56 -8.97
CA ASP A 291 -3.57 5.25 -9.44
C ASP A 291 -4.04 5.31 -10.90
N ILE A 292 -3.17 5.65 -11.82
CA ILE A 292 -3.50 6.01 -13.22
C ILE A 292 -3.94 4.83 -14.12
N TYR A 293 -3.94 3.59 -13.61
CA TYR A 293 -4.48 2.41 -14.29
C TYR A 293 -5.99 2.27 -14.08
N ASN A 294 -6.51 2.59 -12.90
CA ASN A 294 -7.88 2.31 -12.46
C ASN A 294 -8.96 2.72 -13.45
N GLY A 295 -8.81 3.88 -14.09
CA GLY A 295 -9.82 4.43 -14.98
C GLY A 295 -10.21 3.49 -16.12
N ASP A 296 -9.24 2.79 -16.72
CA ASP A 296 -9.52 1.83 -17.80
C ASP A 296 -10.24 0.58 -17.27
N TYR A 297 -9.88 0.11 -16.07
CA TYR A 297 -10.54 -1.02 -15.43
C TYR A 297 -12.00 -0.70 -15.07
N ILE A 298 -12.24 0.47 -14.47
CA ILE A 298 -13.60 0.93 -14.10
C ILE A 298 -14.47 1.06 -15.34
N ASP A 299 -13.96 1.64 -16.44
CA ASP A 299 -14.73 1.78 -17.67
C ASP A 299 -15.03 0.42 -18.30
N ASP A 300 -14.03 -0.46 -18.44
CA ASP A 300 -14.17 -1.76 -19.12
C ASP A 300 -15.00 -2.75 -18.28
N VAL A 301 -14.58 -3.02 -17.05
CA VAL A 301 -15.21 -4.03 -16.19
C VAL A 301 -16.48 -3.48 -15.55
N GLY A 302 -16.46 -2.25 -15.05
CA GLY A 302 -17.61 -1.64 -14.43
C GLY A 302 -18.80 -1.52 -15.42
N THR A 303 -18.54 -1.17 -16.70
CA THR A 303 -19.57 -1.15 -17.73
C THR A 303 -20.14 -2.55 -17.98
N LYS A 304 -19.29 -3.58 -18.09
CA LYS A 304 -19.71 -4.97 -18.33
C LYS A 304 -20.50 -5.56 -17.18
N GLU A 305 -20.13 -5.25 -15.95
CA GLU A 305 -20.75 -5.76 -14.73
C GLU A 305 -21.94 -4.93 -14.26
N GLY A 306 -22.23 -3.79 -14.91
CA GLY A 306 -23.35 -2.92 -14.58
C GLY A 306 -23.16 -2.13 -13.28
N TRP A 307 -21.95 -1.61 -13.08
CA TRP A 307 -21.70 -0.70 -11.97
C TRP A 307 -22.56 0.56 -12.08
N PRO A 308 -22.82 1.30 -10.99
CA PRO A 308 -23.64 2.51 -11.02
C PRO A 308 -23.18 3.51 -12.08
N GLU A 309 -24.11 4.05 -12.89
CA GLU A 309 -23.77 5.03 -13.93
C GLU A 309 -23.09 6.28 -13.36
N GLU A 310 -23.37 6.62 -12.12
CA GLU A 310 -22.70 7.72 -11.41
C GLU A 310 -21.20 7.45 -11.29
N TYR A 311 -20.78 6.21 -10.96
CA TYR A 311 -19.37 5.81 -10.91
C TYR A 311 -18.71 5.93 -12.29
N LEU A 312 -19.36 5.38 -13.31
CA LEU A 312 -18.85 5.38 -14.69
C LEU A 312 -18.72 6.80 -15.25
N ARG A 313 -19.70 7.68 -14.96
CA ARG A 313 -19.64 9.11 -15.34
C ARG A 313 -18.42 9.79 -14.69
N LYS A 314 -18.30 9.70 -13.37
CA LYS A 314 -17.19 10.31 -12.63
C LYS A 314 -15.83 9.78 -13.08
N ASN A 315 -15.75 8.49 -13.37
CA ASN A 315 -14.55 7.87 -13.92
C ASN A 315 -14.16 8.47 -15.27
N ARG A 316 -15.12 8.60 -16.21
CA ARG A 316 -14.86 9.22 -17.51
C ARG A 316 -14.44 10.69 -17.38
N GLU A 317 -15.00 11.42 -16.43
CA GLU A 317 -14.66 12.83 -16.18
C GLU A 317 -13.27 13.03 -15.57
N THR A 318 -12.73 12.04 -14.86
CA THR A 318 -11.49 12.19 -14.10
C THR A 318 -10.28 11.51 -14.75
N THR A 319 -10.45 10.40 -15.47
CA THR A 319 -9.36 9.52 -15.91
C THR A 319 -8.31 10.21 -16.77
N ASP A 320 -8.70 10.86 -17.86
CA ASP A 320 -7.75 11.50 -18.78
C ASP A 320 -7.11 12.75 -18.16
N VAL A 321 -7.87 13.46 -17.31
CA VAL A 321 -7.35 14.63 -16.57
C VAL A 321 -6.30 14.20 -15.57
N GLN A 322 -6.51 13.08 -14.84
CA GLN A 322 -5.55 12.50 -13.91
C GLN A 322 -4.24 12.13 -14.62
N ARG A 323 -4.34 11.46 -15.78
CA ARG A 323 -3.16 11.06 -16.58
C ARG A 323 -2.37 12.27 -17.08
N ALA A 324 -3.07 13.31 -17.50
CA ALA A 324 -2.43 14.57 -17.89
C ALA A 324 -1.75 15.25 -16.68
N GLY A 325 -2.39 15.26 -15.51
CA GLY A 325 -1.83 15.72 -14.23
C GLY A 325 -0.59 14.95 -13.82
N PHE A 326 -0.63 13.61 -13.94
CA PHE A 326 0.52 12.74 -13.69
C PHE A 326 1.72 13.10 -14.59
N ALA A 327 1.49 13.21 -15.89
CA ALA A 327 2.55 13.57 -16.82
C ALA A 327 3.18 14.95 -16.51
N LYS A 328 2.38 15.93 -16.08
CA LYS A 328 2.87 17.22 -15.58
C LYS A 328 3.68 17.07 -14.31
N ALA A 329 3.21 16.26 -13.34
CA ALA A 329 3.91 16.00 -12.09
C ALA A 329 5.29 15.37 -12.33
N VAL A 330 5.39 14.39 -13.25
CA VAL A 330 6.66 13.79 -13.69
C VAL A 330 7.58 14.88 -14.27
N LYS A 331 7.08 15.68 -15.22
CA LYS A 331 7.87 16.74 -15.86
C LYS A 331 8.34 17.82 -14.88
N MET A 332 7.53 18.13 -13.87
CA MET A 332 7.86 19.12 -12.84
C MET A 332 8.75 18.54 -11.74
N ASP A 333 9.05 17.24 -11.76
CA ASP A 333 9.80 16.55 -10.70
C ASP A 333 9.12 16.74 -9.31
N VAL A 334 7.81 16.57 -9.27
CA VAL A 334 7.06 16.44 -8.01
C VAL A 334 7.35 15.08 -7.41
N LYS A 335 7.37 14.96 -6.09
CA LYS A 335 7.54 13.67 -5.42
C LYS A 335 6.39 12.72 -5.77
N LEU A 336 6.69 11.65 -6.49
CA LEU A 336 5.74 10.60 -6.89
C LEU A 336 6.16 9.28 -6.28
N ALA A 337 5.19 8.55 -5.70
CA ALA A 337 5.37 7.20 -5.21
C ALA A 337 4.27 6.29 -5.76
N TYR A 338 4.53 4.98 -5.77
CA TYR A 338 3.66 3.97 -6.34
C TYR A 338 2.47 3.68 -5.43
N GLY A 339 1.29 3.64 -5.99
CA GLY A 339 0.07 3.18 -5.33
C GLY A 339 -0.98 2.87 -6.38
N THR A 340 -1.77 1.83 -6.15
CA THR A 340 -2.58 1.20 -7.18
C THR A 340 -4.08 1.33 -6.95
N ASP A 341 -4.51 1.54 -5.70
CA ASP A 341 -5.90 1.44 -5.29
C ASP A 341 -6.49 0.05 -5.56
N SER A 342 -5.64 -1.01 -5.41
CA SER A 342 -6.10 -2.39 -5.56
C SER A 342 -7.17 -2.72 -4.51
N GLY A 343 -8.22 -3.39 -4.95
CA GLY A 343 -9.54 -3.46 -4.33
C GLY A 343 -10.59 -2.85 -5.26
N VAL A 344 -10.23 -1.83 -6.04
CA VAL A 344 -10.99 -1.41 -7.22
C VAL A 344 -10.89 -2.48 -8.31
N TYR A 345 -9.71 -3.03 -8.50
CA TYR A 345 -9.46 -4.17 -9.37
C TYR A 345 -8.80 -5.31 -8.57
N PRO A 346 -8.72 -6.54 -9.11
CA PRO A 346 -8.23 -7.68 -8.36
C PRO A 346 -6.83 -7.48 -7.79
N HIS A 347 -6.66 -7.86 -6.53
CA HIS A 347 -5.33 -7.97 -5.92
C HIS A 347 -4.48 -8.99 -6.68
N GLY A 348 -3.18 -8.73 -6.80
CA GLY A 348 -2.26 -9.49 -7.65
C GLY A 348 -2.01 -8.83 -9.00
N ASP A 349 -2.92 -7.99 -9.48
CA ASP A 349 -2.79 -7.20 -10.72
C ASP A 349 -2.06 -5.86 -10.51
N ASN A 350 -1.58 -5.60 -9.32
CA ASN A 350 -0.96 -4.33 -8.90
C ASN A 350 0.11 -3.83 -9.90
N ALA A 351 0.92 -4.74 -10.46
CA ALA A 351 2.01 -4.38 -11.37
C ALA A 351 1.56 -3.82 -12.75
N LYS A 352 0.28 -3.96 -13.12
CA LYS A 352 -0.26 -3.39 -14.37
C LYS A 352 -0.09 -1.87 -14.43
N GLN A 353 -0.07 -1.18 -13.30
CA GLN A 353 0.15 0.26 -13.24
C GLN A 353 1.51 0.70 -13.75
N PHE A 354 2.57 -0.11 -13.66
CA PHE A 354 3.90 0.26 -14.15
C PHE A 354 3.90 0.67 -15.62
N ALA A 355 3.19 -0.08 -16.47
CA ALA A 355 3.08 0.23 -17.89
C ALA A 355 2.44 1.60 -18.16
N TYR A 356 1.45 1.98 -17.35
CA TYR A 356 0.82 3.30 -17.41
C TYR A 356 1.77 4.40 -16.94
N MET A 357 2.51 4.21 -15.86
CA MET A 357 3.49 5.20 -15.39
C MET A 357 4.54 5.49 -16.45
N VAL A 358 5.03 4.46 -17.16
CA VAL A 358 5.98 4.61 -18.27
C VAL A 358 5.30 5.31 -19.46
N ARG A 359 4.10 4.88 -19.85
CA ARG A 359 3.33 5.49 -20.94
C ARG A 359 3.10 7.00 -20.73
N TYR A 360 2.92 7.42 -19.48
CA TYR A 360 2.64 8.81 -19.12
C TYR A 360 3.85 9.59 -18.61
N GLY A 361 5.07 9.13 -18.91
CA GLY A 361 6.27 9.96 -18.87
C GLY A 361 7.39 9.55 -17.93
N MET A 362 7.23 8.56 -17.07
CA MET A 362 8.34 8.01 -16.30
C MET A 362 9.25 7.15 -17.19
N SER A 363 10.56 7.17 -16.93
CA SER A 363 11.42 6.07 -17.42
C SER A 363 11.10 4.78 -16.64
N PRO A 364 11.40 3.59 -17.20
CA PRO A 364 11.22 2.33 -16.45
C PRO A 364 11.92 2.34 -15.09
N MET A 365 13.13 2.91 -14.99
CA MET A 365 13.84 3.05 -13.73
C MET A 365 13.09 3.95 -12.73
N GLN A 366 12.54 5.07 -13.18
CA GLN A 366 11.75 5.96 -12.30
C GLN A 366 10.49 5.27 -11.78
N ALA A 367 9.81 4.47 -12.62
CA ALA A 367 8.65 3.69 -12.22
C ALA A 367 9.04 2.63 -11.17
N ILE A 368 10.13 1.89 -11.35
CA ILE A 368 10.66 0.95 -10.35
C ILE A 368 11.06 1.68 -9.07
N GLN A 369 11.74 2.81 -9.16
CA GLN A 369 12.11 3.62 -7.99
C GLN A 369 10.88 4.11 -7.22
N SER A 370 9.77 4.43 -7.90
CA SER A 370 8.53 4.85 -7.23
C SER A 370 7.92 3.75 -6.37
N ALA A 371 8.08 2.48 -6.76
CA ALA A 371 7.60 1.29 -6.03
C ALA A 371 8.68 0.65 -5.13
N THR A 372 9.79 1.32 -4.90
CA THR A 372 10.89 0.83 -4.08
C THR A 372 11.41 1.93 -3.16
N ILE A 373 12.52 2.58 -3.49
CA ILE A 373 13.17 3.56 -2.59
C ILE A 373 12.29 4.77 -2.29
N ARG A 374 11.52 5.28 -3.26
CA ARG A 374 10.62 6.44 -3.03
C ARG A 374 9.42 6.07 -2.17
N ALA A 375 8.84 4.89 -2.38
CA ALA A 375 7.79 4.39 -1.51
C ALA A 375 8.29 4.17 -0.08
N ALA A 376 9.48 3.60 0.09
CA ALA A 376 10.11 3.43 1.39
C ALA A 376 10.39 4.78 2.09
N GLU A 377 10.81 5.82 1.33
CA GLU A 377 10.98 7.18 1.85
C GLU A 377 9.65 7.77 2.34
N LEU A 378 8.57 7.64 1.56
CA LEU A 378 7.24 8.11 1.97
C LEU A 378 6.78 7.42 3.26
N LEU A 379 6.98 6.12 3.39
CA LEU A 379 6.67 5.37 4.61
C LEU A 379 7.55 5.75 5.80
N GLY A 380 8.70 6.40 5.58
CA GLY A 380 9.72 6.61 6.62
C GLY A 380 10.44 5.31 6.99
N LYS A 381 10.57 4.37 6.03
CA LYS A 381 11.15 3.03 6.17
C LYS A 381 12.33 2.78 5.21
N ALA A 382 12.95 3.85 4.72
CA ALA A 382 14.06 3.76 3.80
C ALA A 382 15.28 2.98 4.35
N ASP A 383 15.38 2.87 5.68
CA ASP A 383 16.42 2.09 6.35
C ASP A 383 16.06 0.60 6.51
N GLU A 384 14.84 0.20 6.21
CA GLU A 384 14.34 -1.16 6.40
C GLU A 384 14.05 -1.89 5.09
N VAL A 385 13.42 -1.21 4.11
CA VAL A 385 12.94 -1.78 2.83
C VAL A 385 13.27 -0.89 1.62
N GLY A 386 12.93 -1.34 0.42
CA GLY A 386 12.99 -0.56 -0.82
C GLY A 386 14.35 -0.56 -1.53
N SER A 387 15.38 -1.22 -1.01
CA SER A 387 16.66 -1.39 -1.69
C SER A 387 17.35 -2.70 -1.31
N VAL A 388 18.17 -3.23 -2.22
CA VAL A 388 19.02 -4.39 -1.95
C VAL A 388 20.35 -3.89 -1.39
N ALA A 389 20.40 -3.74 -0.06
CA ALA A 389 21.57 -3.22 0.61
C ALA A 389 21.75 -3.82 2.03
N PRO A 390 22.96 -3.89 2.57
CA PRO A 390 23.19 -4.38 3.93
C PRO A 390 22.33 -3.66 4.97
N GLY A 391 21.76 -4.42 5.92
CA GLY A 391 20.87 -3.96 6.98
C GLY A 391 19.38 -3.89 6.58
N ARG A 392 19.04 -3.94 5.30
CA ARG A 392 17.65 -4.00 4.80
C ARG A 392 17.07 -5.40 4.99
N PHE A 393 15.76 -5.51 5.03
CA PHE A 393 15.11 -6.81 4.91
C PHE A 393 15.46 -7.46 3.57
N ALA A 394 15.63 -8.76 3.57
CA ALA A 394 15.85 -9.55 2.36
C ALA A 394 14.50 -9.79 1.64
N ASP A 395 13.88 -8.69 1.23
CA ASP A 395 12.68 -8.65 0.43
C ASP A 395 13.12 -8.45 -1.02
N LEU A 396 12.95 -9.49 -1.84
CA LEU A 396 13.48 -9.56 -3.21
C LEU A 396 12.40 -10.08 -4.17
N VAL A 397 12.46 -9.58 -5.40
CA VAL A 397 11.67 -10.09 -6.52
C VAL A 397 12.61 -10.48 -7.64
N ALA A 398 12.38 -11.63 -8.26
CA ALA A 398 13.12 -12.09 -9.45
C ALA A 398 12.14 -12.23 -10.63
N VAL A 399 12.51 -11.67 -11.78
CA VAL A 399 11.72 -11.72 -13.01
C VAL A 399 12.56 -12.25 -14.18
N GLU A 400 11.91 -12.89 -15.14
CA GLU A 400 12.52 -13.19 -16.42
C GLU A 400 12.62 -11.92 -17.29
N GLY A 401 13.73 -11.77 -18.00
CA GLY A 401 13.94 -10.62 -18.88
C GLY A 401 14.50 -9.38 -18.20
N ASP A 402 14.27 -8.22 -18.81
CA ASP A 402 14.83 -6.93 -18.38
C ASP A 402 13.72 -5.89 -18.18
N PRO A 403 13.37 -5.54 -16.96
CA PRO A 403 12.29 -4.57 -16.67
C PRO A 403 12.62 -3.14 -17.11
N LEU A 404 13.87 -2.84 -17.45
CA LEU A 404 14.23 -1.55 -18.04
C LEU A 404 14.02 -1.51 -19.56
N ALA A 405 13.97 -2.67 -20.22
CA ALA A 405 13.62 -2.79 -21.63
C ALA A 405 12.10 -2.95 -21.84
N ASP A 406 11.45 -3.76 -21.02
CA ASP A 406 9.99 -3.91 -21.00
C ASP A 406 9.52 -3.98 -19.54
N ILE A 407 8.91 -2.92 -19.06
CA ILE A 407 8.44 -2.82 -17.68
C ILE A 407 7.35 -3.85 -17.33
N ARG A 408 6.63 -4.38 -18.34
CA ARG A 408 5.54 -5.35 -18.16
C ARG A 408 6.01 -6.71 -17.67
N VAL A 409 7.33 -7.01 -17.73
CA VAL A 409 7.85 -8.24 -17.11
C VAL A 409 7.60 -8.29 -15.61
N LEU A 410 7.34 -7.13 -14.97
CA LEU A 410 6.95 -7.05 -13.56
C LEU A 410 5.52 -7.56 -13.30
N GLU A 411 4.69 -7.73 -14.32
CA GLU A 411 3.35 -8.30 -14.19
C GLU A 411 3.37 -9.82 -13.93
N THR A 412 4.53 -10.46 -14.13
CA THR A 412 4.72 -11.90 -13.89
C THR A 412 6.06 -12.13 -13.21
N VAL A 413 6.03 -12.24 -11.89
CA VAL A 413 7.23 -12.51 -11.09
C VAL A 413 7.50 -14.02 -11.02
N SER A 414 8.78 -14.41 -11.15
CA SER A 414 9.19 -15.81 -11.08
C SER A 414 9.46 -16.26 -9.64
N HIS A 415 10.06 -15.38 -8.83
CA HIS A 415 10.32 -15.65 -7.44
C HIS A 415 10.10 -14.43 -6.57
N VAL A 416 9.57 -14.67 -5.39
CA VAL A 416 9.36 -13.67 -4.34
C VAL A 416 10.00 -14.15 -3.05
N MET A 417 10.77 -13.29 -2.43
CA MET A 417 11.36 -13.51 -1.10
C MET A 417 10.92 -12.38 -0.17
N LYS A 418 10.48 -12.72 1.05
CA LYS A 418 10.17 -11.78 2.11
C LYS A 418 10.94 -12.19 3.37
N GLY A 419 11.86 -11.34 3.84
CA GLY A 419 12.64 -11.62 5.03
C GLY A 419 13.41 -12.94 4.94
N SER A 420 14.11 -13.20 3.84
CA SER A 420 14.81 -14.46 3.55
C SER A 420 13.91 -15.72 3.43
N ALA A 421 12.61 -15.60 3.57
CA ALA A 421 11.67 -16.68 3.30
C ALA A 421 11.26 -16.65 1.82
N LEU A 422 11.49 -17.76 1.11
CA LEU A 422 11.00 -17.94 -0.26
C LEU A 422 9.48 -18.14 -0.21
N ILE A 423 8.75 -17.30 -0.95
CA ILE A 423 7.29 -17.32 -1.02
C ILE A 423 6.83 -18.16 -2.22
N GLN A 424 7.54 -17.95 -3.37
CA GLN A 424 7.32 -18.74 -4.60
C GLN A 424 8.60 -18.82 -5.43
#